data_a6d1bc068132cfa96f56e1f89e1bca96
#
_entry.id   a6d1bc068132cfa96f56e1f89e1bca96
#
_cell.length_a   1.000
_cell.length_b   1.000
_cell.length_c   1.000
_cell.angle_alpha   90.00
_cell.angle_beta   90.00
_cell.angle_gamma   90.00
#
_symmetry.space_group_name_H-M   'P 1'
#
loop_
_entity.id
_entity.type
_entity.pdbx_description
1 polymer ?
#
loop_
_entity_poly.entity_id
_entity_poly.type
_entity_poly.pdbx_seq_one_letter_code
_entity_poly.pdbx_strand_id
1 'polypeptide(L)'
;MKSPYNKLIFLLIISLSLISCNPSEEAPDDNSNATIWKGATKTFSKANGADPTLPSSQDRLTSNVWITRGNNGGAIYNIAKEDSANGLSPKGTRWAVGTIDNISNLTFQDFRSAVDKPRESIGKNLVMYLVDDNIYLSVKFTSWTQGNGGQGGGFAYERSTP
;
A
#
# COMPACT_ATOMS: atom_id res chain seq x y z
N MET A 1 38.18 52.98 -51.62
CA MET A 1 36.91 53.53 -51.17
C MET A 1 36.22 52.48 -50.30
N LYS A 2 35.77 52.86 -49.16
CA LYS A 2 35.33 52.26 -47.90
C LYS A 2 34.62 50.90 -47.97
N SER A 3 35.24 49.91 -47.30
CA SER A 3 34.64 48.67 -46.84
C SER A 3 33.72 48.94 -45.63
N PRO A 4 32.57 48.28 -45.49
CA PRO A 4 31.93 48.19 -44.21
C PRO A 4 32.13 46.79 -43.57
N TYR A 5 32.57 46.81 -42.35
CA TYR A 5 32.72 45.69 -41.44
C TYR A 5 31.39 45.00 -41.13
N ASN A 6 31.31 43.70 -41.41
CA ASN A 6 30.23 42.85 -41.00
C ASN A 6 30.50 42.34 -39.55
N LYS A 7 29.82 42.89 -38.57
CA LYS A 7 29.84 42.41 -37.17
C LYS A 7 29.00 41.15 -37.07
N LEU A 8 29.66 40.02 -37.00
CA LEU A 8 29.04 38.73 -36.67
C LEU A 8 28.70 38.71 -35.16
N ILE A 9 27.44 38.91 -34.82
CA ILE A 9 26.97 38.73 -33.44
C ILE A 9 26.75 37.25 -33.23
N PHE A 10 27.64 36.61 -32.43
CA PHE A 10 27.46 35.26 -31.95
C PHE A 10 26.43 35.28 -30.83
N LEU A 11 25.21 34.84 -31.15
CA LEU A 11 24.13 34.65 -30.16
C LEU A 11 24.40 33.32 -29.44
N LEU A 12 24.95 33.41 -28.24
CA LEU A 12 25.18 32.24 -27.35
C LEU A 12 23.79 31.83 -26.75
N ILE A 13 23.16 30.82 -27.34
CA ILE A 13 21.93 30.22 -26.78
C ILE A 13 22.37 29.30 -25.64
N ILE A 14 22.23 29.79 -24.40
CA ILE A 14 22.35 28.97 -23.20
C ILE A 14 21.04 28.18 -23.07
N SER A 15 21.05 26.92 -23.47
CA SER A 15 19.96 25.98 -23.20
C SER A 15 19.97 25.59 -21.72
N LEU A 16 19.08 26.22 -20.95
CA LEU A 16 18.85 25.86 -19.56
C LEU A 16 18.07 24.54 -19.51
N SER A 17 18.77 23.42 -19.36
CA SER A 17 18.15 22.11 -19.14
C SER A 17 17.54 22.10 -17.74
N LEU A 18 16.22 22.26 -17.66
CA LEU A 18 15.47 22.00 -16.44
C LEU A 18 15.51 20.50 -16.17
N ILE A 19 16.41 20.07 -15.29
CA ILE A 19 16.36 18.73 -14.70
C ILE A 19 15.14 18.75 -13.78
N SER A 20 14.03 18.22 -14.28
CA SER A 20 12.87 17.89 -13.47
C SER A 20 13.25 16.68 -12.61
N CYS A 21 13.71 16.91 -11.39
CA CYS A 21 13.72 15.87 -10.38
C CYS A 21 12.26 15.56 -10.04
N ASN A 22 11.73 14.50 -10.65
CA ASN A 22 10.57 13.81 -10.12
C ASN A 22 11.04 13.16 -8.82
N PRO A 23 10.46 13.45 -7.66
CA PRO A 23 10.69 12.62 -6.48
C PRO A 23 10.02 11.28 -6.77
N SER A 24 10.78 10.31 -7.28
CA SER A 24 10.40 8.92 -7.16
C SER A 24 10.29 8.68 -5.65
N GLU A 25 9.10 8.29 -5.17
CA GLU A 25 8.95 7.76 -3.83
C GLU A 25 9.91 6.55 -3.74
N GLU A 26 11.07 6.78 -3.14
CA GLU A 26 12.03 5.73 -2.85
C GLU A 26 11.34 4.63 -2.05
N ALA A 27 11.49 3.41 -2.54
CA ALA A 27 11.22 2.24 -1.72
C ALA A 27 12.00 2.39 -0.40
N PRO A 28 11.45 1.97 0.75
CA PRO A 28 12.10 2.14 2.04
C PRO A 28 13.48 1.50 1.99
N ASP A 29 14.50 2.34 1.98
CA ASP A 29 15.90 1.95 2.08
C ASP A 29 16.16 1.39 3.49
N ASP A 30 16.90 0.30 3.53
CA ASP A 30 17.48 -0.35 4.71
C ASP A 30 16.51 -0.87 5.77
N ASN A 31 16.01 -2.10 5.53
CA ASN A 31 15.26 -2.92 6.50
C ASN A 31 16.08 -3.40 7.71
N SER A 32 17.28 -2.86 7.96
CA SER A 32 18.18 -3.35 9.00
C SER A 32 17.61 -3.28 10.43
N ASN A 33 16.58 -2.43 10.66
CA ASN A 33 15.93 -2.25 11.95
C ASN A 33 14.43 -2.60 11.95
N ALA A 34 13.91 -3.21 10.91
CA ALA A 34 12.49 -3.56 10.85
C ALA A 34 12.16 -4.75 11.76
N THR A 35 11.04 -4.67 12.44
CA THR A 35 10.49 -5.79 13.20
C THR A 35 9.75 -6.73 12.27
N ILE A 36 10.01 -8.01 12.36
CA ILE A 36 9.31 -9.04 11.60
C ILE A 36 8.42 -9.85 12.53
N TRP A 37 7.10 -9.82 12.32
CA TRP A 37 6.17 -10.65 13.07
C TRP A 37 6.17 -12.07 12.53
N LYS A 38 6.66 -13.01 13.34
CA LYS A 38 6.73 -14.46 13.03
C LYS A 38 6.00 -15.32 14.06
N GLY A 39 5.22 -14.71 14.95
CA GLY A 39 4.45 -15.43 15.96
C GLY A 39 3.28 -16.21 15.37
N ALA A 40 2.46 -16.77 16.23
CA ALA A 40 1.34 -17.63 15.86
C ALA A 40 0.39 -16.97 14.87
N THR A 41 -0.18 -17.77 13.97
CA THR A 41 -1.18 -17.29 13.02
C THR A 41 -2.47 -16.89 13.74
N LYS A 42 -2.96 -15.69 13.43
CA LYS A 42 -4.26 -15.18 13.89
C LYS A 42 -5.18 -15.02 12.69
N THR A 43 -6.39 -15.54 12.79
CA THR A 43 -7.46 -15.31 11.83
C THR A 43 -8.26 -14.07 12.22
N PHE A 44 -8.50 -13.19 11.25
CA PHE A 44 -9.45 -12.09 11.37
C PHE A 44 -10.55 -12.25 10.32
N SER A 45 -11.80 -11.94 10.70
CA SER A 45 -12.90 -11.92 9.76
C SER A 45 -13.88 -10.78 10.09
N LYS A 46 -14.38 -10.13 9.05
CA LYS A 46 -15.51 -9.20 9.08
C LYS A 46 -16.67 -9.80 8.31
N ALA A 47 -17.81 -9.93 8.94
CA ALA A 47 -19.03 -10.43 8.28
C ALA A 47 -19.57 -9.43 7.24
N ASN A 48 -20.36 -9.95 6.29
CA ASN A 48 -21.13 -9.11 5.38
C ASN A 48 -22.08 -8.20 6.15
N GLY A 49 -22.20 -6.95 5.72
CA GLY A 49 -23.09 -5.96 6.35
C GLY A 49 -22.66 -5.50 7.74
N ALA A 50 -21.63 -6.09 8.34
CA ALA A 50 -21.15 -5.67 9.66
C ALA A 50 -20.64 -4.22 9.63
N ASP A 51 -21.01 -3.43 10.65
CA ASP A 51 -20.58 -2.04 10.76
C ASP A 51 -19.05 -1.94 10.89
N PRO A 52 -18.36 -1.27 9.95
CA PRO A 52 -16.90 -1.14 9.98
C PRO A 52 -16.38 -0.32 11.16
N THR A 53 -17.22 0.48 11.81
CA THR A 53 -16.83 1.31 12.97
C THR A 53 -16.74 0.51 14.27
N LEU A 54 -17.37 -0.67 14.33
CA LEU A 54 -17.32 -1.52 15.51
C LEU A 54 -15.93 -2.18 15.67
N PRO A 55 -15.40 -2.27 16.88
CA PRO A 55 -14.12 -2.94 17.15
C PRO A 55 -14.04 -4.38 16.63
N SER A 56 -15.14 -5.11 16.64
CA SER A 56 -15.22 -6.48 16.13
C SER A 56 -15.06 -6.59 14.61
N SER A 57 -15.24 -5.48 13.89
CA SER A 57 -15.08 -5.37 12.43
C SER A 57 -13.70 -4.82 12.02
N GLN A 58 -12.78 -4.66 12.97
CA GLN A 58 -11.47 -4.04 12.78
C GLN A 58 -10.36 -4.96 13.26
N ASP A 59 -9.40 -5.30 12.40
CA ASP A 59 -8.15 -5.91 12.87
C ASP A 59 -7.18 -4.79 13.28
N ARG A 60 -7.10 -4.56 14.57
CA ARG A 60 -6.22 -3.56 15.18
C ARG A 60 -4.84 -4.15 15.36
N LEU A 61 -3.95 -3.89 14.40
CA LEU A 61 -2.57 -4.39 14.36
C LEU A 61 -1.68 -3.63 15.34
N THR A 62 -1.69 -2.31 15.24
CA THR A 62 -0.97 -1.35 16.09
C THR A 62 -1.89 -0.19 16.42
N SER A 63 -1.40 0.84 17.10
CA SER A 63 -2.13 2.11 17.25
C SER A 63 -2.34 2.86 15.93
N ASN A 64 -1.50 2.58 14.91
CA ASN A 64 -1.47 3.29 13.63
C ASN A 64 -2.24 2.59 12.52
N VAL A 65 -2.53 1.27 12.65
CA VAL A 65 -3.13 0.47 11.57
C VAL A 65 -4.26 -0.41 12.09
N TRP A 66 -5.51 -0.07 11.70
CA TRP A 66 -6.74 -0.80 11.98
C TRP A 66 -7.43 -1.16 10.67
N ILE A 67 -7.28 -2.39 10.22
CA ILE A 67 -7.81 -2.83 8.92
C ILE A 67 -9.28 -3.18 9.03
N THR A 68 -10.07 -2.58 8.14
CA THR A 68 -11.50 -2.88 7.95
C THR A 68 -11.89 -2.73 6.49
N ARG A 69 -13.20 -2.83 6.19
CA ARG A 69 -13.76 -2.68 4.86
C ARG A 69 -15.21 -2.18 4.92
N GLY A 70 -15.57 -1.26 4.00
CA GLY A 70 -16.95 -0.77 3.86
C GLY A 70 -17.89 -1.80 3.27
N ASN A 71 -19.21 -1.62 3.50
CA ASN A 71 -20.26 -2.57 3.08
C ASN A 71 -20.75 -2.39 1.64
N ASN A 72 -20.39 -1.28 1.00
CA ASN A 72 -20.78 -0.96 -0.38
C ASN A 72 -19.76 -1.41 -1.44
N GLY A 73 -18.78 -2.22 -1.04
CA GLY A 73 -17.68 -2.65 -1.90
C GLY A 73 -16.37 -1.90 -1.63
N GLY A 74 -15.51 -1.84 -2.65
CA GLY A 74 -14.18 -1.23 -2.49
C GLY A 74 -13.15 -2.17 -1.88
N ALA A 75 -11.96 -1.63 -1.65
CA ALA A 75 -10.85 -2.32 -1.00
C ALA A 75 -10.99 -2.25 0.54
N ILE A 76 -10.06 -2.88 1.23
CA ILE A 76 -9.81 -2.64 2.65
C ILE A 76 -9.22 -1.24 2.86
N TYR A 77 -9.38 -0.69 4.04
CA TYR A 77 -8.82 0.60 4.43
C TYR A 77 -8.41 0.62 5.90
N ASN A 78 -7.61 1.60 6.29
CA ASN A 78 -7.13 1.80 7.65
C ASN A 78 -8.03 2.81 8.38
N ILE A 79 -9.04 2.34 9.12
CA ILE A 79 -10.01 3.21 9.80
C ILE A 79 -9.38 4.08 10.91
N ALA A 80 -8.16 3.80 11.35
CA ALA A 80 -7.43 4.69 12.25
C ALA A 80 -6.98 6.00 11.57
N LYS A 81 -6.95 6.03 10.20
CA LYS A 81 -6.42 7.16 9.41
C LYS A 81 -7.32 7.59 8.25
N GLU A 82 -8.39 6.85 7.98
CA GLU A 82 -9.29 7.05 6.82
C GLU A 82 -10.73 6.72 7.19
N ASP A 83 -11.68 7.45 6.61
CA ASP A 83 -13.11 7.20 6.82
C ASP A 83 -13.66 6.12 5.86
N SER A 84 -12.94 5.84 4.77
CA SER A 84 -13.33 4.88 3.74
C SER A 84 -12.17 4.51 2.83
N ALA A 85 -12.35 3.49 1.97
CA ALA A 85 -11.37 3.05 0.99
C ALA A 85 -11.27 4.04 -0.18
N ASN A 86 -10.54 5.14 0.00
CA ASN A 86 -10.35 6.20 -1.01
C ASN A 86 -9.07 6.04 -1.85
N GLY A 87 -8.20 5.11 -1.48
CA GLY A 87 -6.92 4.88 -2.13
C GLY A 87 -6.77 3.48 -2.72
N LEU A 88 -5.56 3.22 -3.19
CA LEU A 88 -5.15 1.92 -3.71
C LEU A 88 -4.72 0.97 -2.59
N SER A 89 -4.43 1.48 -1.41
CA SER A 89 -3.94 0.76 -0.23
C SER A 89 -4.53 1.33 1.05
N PRO A 90 -4.72 0.53 2.12
CA PRO A 90 -4.92 1.07 3.46
C PRO A 90 -3.80 2.05 3.81
N LYS A 91 -4.14 3.25 4.24
CA LYS A 91 -3.16 4.30 4.53
C LYS A 91 -2.14 3.87 5.59
N GLY A 92 -0.85 4.06 5.29
CA GLY A 92 0.26 3.62 6.14
C GLY A 92 0.62 2.15 5.97
N THR A 93 0.17 1.49 4.89
CA THR A 93 0.58 0.13 4.54
C THR A 93 1.15 0.01 3.13
N ARG A 94 2.11 -0.91 2.95
CA ARG A 94 2.61 -1.35 1.65
C ARG A 94 2.51 -2.88 1.58
N TRP A 95 2.40 -3.43 0.37
CA TRP A 95 2.10 -4.82 0.15
C TRP A 95 2.95 -5.45 -0.93
N ALA A 96 3.33 -6.71 -0.74
CA ALA A 96 4.03 -7.49 -1.76
C ALA A 96 3.47 -8.91 -1.82
N VAL A 97 3.45 -9.51 -3.01
CA VAL A 97 3.18 -10.94 -3.17
C VAL A 97 4.47 -11.69 -2.91
N GLY A 98 4.44 -12.62 -1.96
CA GLY A 98 5.59 -13.41 -1.56
C GLY A 98 5.51 -13.85 -0.11
N THR A 99 6.64 -14.29 0.43
CA THR A 99 6.73 -14.78 1.80
C THR A 99 7.66 -13.90 2.64
N ILE A 100 7.41 -13.88 3.94
CA ILE A 100 8.16 -13.09 4.91
C ILE A 100 9.65 -13.46 4.97
N ASP A 101 10.01 -14.67 4.58
CA ASP A 101 11.41 -15.14 4.57
C ASP A 101 12.20 -14.60 3.38
N ASN A 102 11.54 -13.95 2.43
CA ASN A 102 12.16 -13.42 1.21
C ASN A 102 11.96 -11.91 1.04
N ILE A 103 11.79 -11.16 2.15
CA ILE A 103 11.43 -9.73 2.16
C ILE A 103 12.37 -8.89 1.28
N SER A 104 13.69 -9.14 1.35
CA SER A 104 14.69 -8.38 0.61
C SER A 104 14.56 -8.44 -0.92
N ASN A 105 13.83 -9.43 -1.43
CA ASN A 105 13.59 -9.61 -2.87
C ASN A 105 12.16 -9.23 -3.27
N LEU A 106 11.35 -8.68 -2.35
CA LEU A 106 9.98 -8.31 -2.63
C LEU A 106 9.87 -6.85 -3.06
N THR A 107 9.01 -6.59 -4.04
CA THR A 107 8.64 -5.24 -4.44
C THR A 107 7.37 -4.83 -3.72
N PHE A 108 7.50 -3.89 -2.80
CA PHE A 108 6.38 -3.34 -2.04
C PHE A 108 5.69 -2.21 -2.78
N GLN A 109 4.37 -2.30 -2.88
CA GLN A 109 3.52 -1.35 -3.59
C GLN A 109 2.17 -1.22 -2.89
N ASP A 110 1.25 -0.46 -3.46
CA ASP A 110 -0.11 -0.38 -2.94
C ASP A 110 -0.81 -1.74 -3.01
N PHE A 111 -1.74 -2.01 -2.09
CA PHE A 111 -2.47 -3.28 -2.02
C PHE A 111 -3.08 -3.68 -3.37
N ARG A 112 -3.81 -2.75 -4.02
CA ARG A 112 -4.45 -3.05 -5.31
C ARG A 112 -3.44 -3.29 -6.42
N SER A 113 -2.31 -2.60 -6.41
CA SER A 113 -1.23 -2.83 -7.37
C SER A 113 -0.56 -4.19 -7.17
N ALA A 114 -0.39 -4.62 -5.91
CA ALA A 114 0.19 -5.91 -5.58
C ALA A 114 -0.70 -7.10 -5.98
N VAL A 115 -2.02 -6.99 -5.83
CA VAL A 115 -2.93 -8.13 -6.03
C VAL A 115 -3.75 -8.04 -7.33
N ASP A 116 -3.66 -6.94 -8.08
CA ASP A 116 -4.48 -6.56 -9.24
C ASP A 116 -5.91 -6.19 -8.81
N LYS A 117 -6.73 -7.14 -8.46
CA LYS A 117 -8.07 -6.94 -7.92
C LYS A 117 -8.13 -7.48 -6.50
N PRO A 118 -8.77 -6.79 -5.55
CA PRO A 118 -8.80 -7.25 -4.16
C PRO A 118 -9.26 -8.71 -3.97
N ARG A 119 -10.20 -9.20 -4.76
CA ARG A 119 -10.66 -10.61 -4.70
C ARG A 119 -9.59 -11.60 -5.17
N GLU A 120 -8.66 -11.17 -6.02
CA GLU A 120 -7.56 -12.00 -6.51
C GLU A 120 -6.45 -12.19 -5.46
N SER A 121 -6.60 -11.55 -4.28
CA SER A 121 -5.71 -11.78 -3.13
C SER A 121 -5.96 -13.13 -2.46
N ILE A 122 -7.15 -13.74 -2.65
CA ILE A 122 -7.49 -15.01 -1.99
C ILE A 122 -6.47 -16.09 -2.36
N GLY A 123 -5.93 -16.73 -1.32
CA GLY A 123 -4.94 -17.80 -1.44
C GLY A 123 -3.51 -17.34 -1.73
N LYS A 124 -3.28 -16.09 -2.14
CA LYS A 124 -1.91 -15.57 -2.31
C LYS A 124 -1.22 -15.40 -0.95
N ASN A 125 0.05 -15.76 -0.89
CA ASN A 125 0.90 -15.34 0.21
C ASN A 125 1.30 -13.88 -0.01
N LEU A 126 1.06 -13.04 0.97
CA LEU A 126 1.36 -11.62 0.95
C LEU A 126 2.23 -11.25 2.15
N VAL A 127 3.03 -10.23 1.98
CA VAL A 127 3.69 -9.52 3.07
C VAL A 127 3.09 -8.11 3.13
N MET A 128 2.61 -7.73 4.31
CA MET A 128 2.18 -6.37 4.62
C MET A 128 3.29 -5.67 5.40
N TYR A 129 3.62 -4.46 5.00
CA TYR A 129 4.53 -3.57 5.70
C TYR A 129 3.73 -2.42 6.33
N LEU A 130 3.85 -2.26 7.65
CA LEU A 130 3.30 -1.16 8.43
C LEU A 130 4.36 -0.06 8.45
N VAL A 131 4.16 0.97 7.64
CA VAL A 131 5.20 1.96 7.34
C VAL A 131 5.66 2.72 8.58
N ASP A 132 4.71 3.27 9.36
CA ASP A 132 5.03 4.10 10.53
C ASP A 132 5.56 3.28 11.72
N ASP A 133 5.24 2.00 11.77
CA ASP A 133 5.65 1.09 12.84
C ASP A 133 6.95 0.33 12.48
N ASN A 134 7.37 0.39 11.23
CA ASN A 134 8.48 -0.37 10.66
C ASN A 134 8.36 -1.89 10.93
N ILE A 135 7.16 -2.46 10.63
CA ILE A 135 6.82 -3.86 10.92
C ILE A 135 6.43 -4.58 9.63
N TYR A 136 6.99 -5.77 9.43
CA TYR A 136 6.55 -6.71 8.39
C TYR A 136 5.78 -7.87 9.00
N LEU A 137 4.70 -8.30 8.34
CA LEU A 137 3.92 -9.47 8.75
C LEU A 137 3.39 -10.22 7.52
N SER A 138 3.24 -11.55 7.67
CA SER A 138 2.60 -12.37 6.64
C SER A 138 1.09 -12.19 6.67
N VAL A 139 0.46 -12.18 5.49
CA VAL A 139 -1.01 -12.12 5.34
C VAL A 139 -1.44 -13.06 4.22
N LYS A 140 -2.55 -13.79 4.44
CA LYS A 140 -3.17 -14.63 3.43
C LYS A 140 -4.67 -14.49 3.49
N PHE A 141 -5.27 -13.86 2.48
CA PHE A 141 -6.72 -13.75 2.41
C PHE A 141 -7.35 -15.12 2.16
N THR A 142 -8.37 -15.44 2.95
CA THR A 142 -9.15 -16.69 2.87
C THR A 142 -10.54 -16.48 2.31
N SER A 143 -11.10 -15.27 2.43
CA SER A 143 -12.36 -14.91 1.80
C SER A 143 -12.44 -13.44 1.43
N TRP A 144 -13.23 -13.16 0.40
CA TRP A 144 -13.55 -11.80 -0.05
C TRP A 144 -14.90 -11.79 -0.75
N THR A 145 -15.88 -11.10 -0.19
CA THR A 145 -17.20 -10.98 -0.81
C THR A 145 -17.33 -9.67 -1.60
N GLN A 146 -18.10 -9.71 -2.66
CA GLN A 146 -18.45 -8.49 -3.37
C GLN A 146 -19.42 -7.68 -2.52
N GLY A 147 -19.25 -6.35 -2.50
CA GLY A 147 -20.14 -5.47 -1.78
C GLY A 147 -21.17 -4.85 -2.72
N ASN A 148 -22.45 -5.00 -2.40
CA ASN A 148 -23.54 -4.30 -3.07
C ASN A 148 -24.58 -3.86 -2.04
N GLY A 149 -25.06 -2.61 -2.15
CA GLY A 149 -26.23 -2.13 -1.40
C GLY A 149 -26.13 -2.22 0.12
N GLY A 150 -24.95 -2.08 0.70
CA GLY A 150 -24.76 -2.12 2.16
C GLY A 150 -24.72 -3.52 2.79
N GLN A 151 -24.98 -4.57 2.02
CA GLN A 151 -25.02 -5.97 2.51
C GLN A 151 -23.76 -6.78 2.19
N GLY A 152 -22.71 -6.13 1.67
CA GLY A 152 -21.45 -6.76 1.31
C GLY A 152 -20.31 -6.43 2.28
N GLY A 153 -19.09 -6.45 1.76
CA GLY A 153 -17.90 -5.98 2.46
C GLY A 153 -17.31 -6.96 3.47
N GLY A 154 -17.79 -8.20 3.48
CA GLY A 154 -17.16 -9.27 4.25
C GLY A 154 -15.80 -9.66 3.66
N PHE A 155 -14.86 -10.00 4.52
CA PHE A 155 -13.55 -10.54 4.16
C PHE A 155 -12.94 -11.26 5.35
N ALA A 156 -12.00 -12.15 5.06
CA ALA A 156 -11.20 -12.79 6.10
C ALA A 156 -9.78 -13.02 5.61
N TYR A 157 -8.85 -13.03 6.55
CA TYR A 157 -7.46 -13.40 6.31
C TYR A 157 -6.83 -14.02 7.56
N GLU A 158 -5.75 -14.72 7.34
CA GLU A 158 -4.80 -15.17 8.34
C GLU A 158 -3.58 -14.25 8.30
N ARG A 159 -2.98 -13.98 9.46
CA ARG A 159 -1.76 -13.19 9.56
C ARG A 159 -0.87 -13.67 10.70
N SER A 160 0.43 -13.38 10.61
CA SER A 160 1.33 -13.56 11.74
C SER A 160 1.10 -12.53 12.85
N THR A 161 1.47 -12.88 14.07
CA THR A 161 1.46 -12.01 15.26
C THR A 161 2.90 -11.66 15.67
N PRO A 162 3.09 -10.71 16.60
CA PRO A 162 4.40 -10.41 17.18
C PRO A 162 5.15 -11.62 17.67
#